data_b5361a985fb85c1ca7b94a2cfb2ea0f4
#
_entry.id   b5361a985fb85c1ca7b94a2cfb2ea0f4
#
_cell.length_a   1.000
_cell.length_b   1.000
_cell.length_c   1.000
_cell.angle_alpha   90.00
_cell.angle_beta   90.00
_cell.angle_gamma   90.00
#
_symmetry.space_group_name_H-M   'P 1'
#
loop_
_entity.id
_entity.type
_entity.pdbx_description
1 polymer ?
#
loop_
_entity_poly.entity_id
_entity_poly.type
_entity_poly.pdbx_seq_one_letter_code
_entity_poly.pdbx_strand_id
1 'polypeptide(L)'
;MHKPRQTQPVHLLDILKVLLITSAASLINLGFYNLGLREANIITVYLLGVLIAAVWTPGHFYGALASLLSVIEFNFLFTVPRFTLAADDPDYPVTFFIMLLASMLSSSLATRVKKQARQSAQKAYYMELLMNCNQKLQQGRDEWEIIRVAAEQI
;
A
#
# COMPACT_ATOMS: atom_id res chain seq x y z
N MET A 1 17.92 2.31 -22.27
CA MET A 1 18.63 2.19 -21.00
C MET A 1 17.69 1.58 -19.96
N HIS A 2 17.84 0.28 -19.70
CA HIS A 2 17.00 -0.47 -18.77
C HIS A 2 17.53 -0.21 -17.35
N LYS A 3 16.81 0.57 -16.56
CA LYS A 3 17.15 0.83 -15.16
C LYS A 3 16.96 -0.49 -14.38
N PRO A 4 17.98 -1.04 -13.71
CA PRO A 4 17.84 -2.28 -12.98
C PRO A 4 16.75 -2.11 -11.90
N ARG A 5 15.82 -3.08 -11.80
CA ARG A 5 14.90 -3.20 -10.66
C ARG A 5 15.75 -3.31 -9.41
N GLN A 6 15.81 -2.27 -8.62
CA GLN A 6 16.35 -2.36 -7.26
C GLN A 6 15.43 -3.29 -6.47
N THR A 7 15.87 -4.53 -6.32
CA THR A 7 15.27 -5.44 -5.35
C THR A 7 15.59 -4.88 -3.97
N GLN A 8 14.61 -4.30 -3.33
CA GLN A 8 14.72 -3.86 -1.94
C GLN A 8 15.06 -5.09 -1.09
N PRO A 9 16.04 -5.00 -0.19
CA PRO A 9 16.34 -6.10 0.72
C PRO A 9 15.10 -6.44 1.53
N VAL A 10 14.81 -7.74 1.64
CA VAL A 10 13.67 -8.24 2.42
C VAL A 10 13.97 -7.99 3.89
N HIS A 11 13.26 -7.05 4.50
CA HIS A 11 13.43 -6.74 5.92
C HIS A 11 12.55 -7.68 6.76
N LEU A 12 13.17 -8.39 7.70
CA LEU A 12 12.47 -9.30 8.63
C LEU A 12 11.32 -8.60 9.38
N LEU A 13 11.50 -7.32 9.71
CA LEU A 13 10.48 -6.49 10.34
C LEU A 13 9.22 -6.30 9.48
N ASP A 14 9.36 -6.24 8.17
CA ASP A 14 8.20 -6.08 7.28
C ASP A 14 7.45 -7.39 7.11
N ILE A 15 8.14 -8.54 7.12
CA ILE A 15 7.50 -9.86 7.20
C ILE A 15 6.72 -9.99 8.51
N LEU A 16 7.31 -9.58 9.63
CA LEU A 16 6.64 -9.61 10.93
C LEU A 16 5.37 -8.74 10.95
N LYS A 17 5.40 -7.56 10.32
CA LYS A 17 4.21 -6.71 10.17
C LYS A 17 3.11 -7.43 9.37
N VAL A 18 3.45 -8.08 8.26
CA VAL A 18 2.50 -8.85 7.47
C VAL A 18 1.86 -9.95 8.33
N LEU A 19 2.66 -10.73 9.03
CA LEU A 19 2.17 -11.79 9.93
C LEU A 19 1.26 -11.25 11.03
N LEU A 20 1.61 -10.12 11.64
CA LEU A 20 0.76 -9.49 12.66
C LEU A 20 -0.58 -9.02 12.10
N ILE A 21 -0.59 -8.44 10.91
CA ILE A 21 -1.81 -7.94 10.27
C ILE A 21 -2.71 -9.11 9.87
N THR A 22 -2.18 -10.18 9.25
CA THR A 22 -2.99 -11.33 8.86
C THR A 22 -3.50 -12.09 10.07
N SER A 23 -2.69 -12.27 11.12
CA SER A 23 -3.13 -12.87 12.40
C SER A 23 -4.22 -12.05 13.07
N ALA A 24 -4.12 -10.72 13.07
CA ALA A 24 -5.17 -9.83 13.60
C ALA A 24 -6.48 -9.97 12.80
N ALA A 25 -6.39 -10.05 11.47
CA ALA A 25 -7.54 -10.31 10.62
C ALA A 25 -8.18 -11.67 10.94
N SER A 26 -7.37 -12.71 11.18
CA SER A 26 -7.86 -14.03 11.57
C SER A 26 -8.57 -14.01 12.92
N LEU A 27 -8.09 -13.26 13.91
CA LEU A 27 -8.74 -13.10 15.21
C LEU A 27 -10.11 -12.40 15.08
N ILE A 28 -10.19 -11.34 14.28
CA ILE A 28 -11.45 -10.65 13.98
C ILE A 28 -12.43 -11.61 13.30
N ASN A 29 -11.95 -12.37 12.32
CA ASN A 29 -12.74 -13.33 11.57
C ASN A 29 -13.23 -14.50 12.45
N LEU A 30 -12.45 -14.91 13.43
CA LEU A 30 -12.89 -15.92 14.40
C LEU A 30 -14.07 -15.39 15.23
N GLY A 31 -14.05 -14.12 15.62
CA GLY A 31 -15.18 -13.43 16.23
C GLY A 31 -16.40 -13.41 15.31
N PHE A 32 -16.26 -13.07 14.06
CA PHE A 32 -17.32 -13.05 13.05
C PHE A 32 -17.92 -14.43 12.82
N TYR A 33 -17.06 -15.44 12.78
CA TYR A 33 -17.48 -16.83 12.67
C TYR A 33 -18.35 -17.28 13.86
N ASN A 34 -17.95 -16.94 15.10
CA ASN A 34 -18.71 -17.24 16.32
C ASN A 34 -20.06 -16.51 16.37
N LEU A 35 -20.17 -15.36 15.70
CA LEU A 35 -21.41 -14.59 15.54
C LEU A 35 -22.31 -15.14 14.42
N GLY A 36 -21.89 -16.18 13.70
CA GLY A 36 -22.64 -16.77 12.60
C GLY A 36 -22.69 -15.92 11.33
N LEU A 37 -21.71 -15.02 11.14
CA LEU A 37 -21.64 -14.20 9.94
C LEU A 37 -21.21 -15.05 8.74
N ARG A 38 -21.65 -14.60 7.55
CA ARG A 38 -21.38 -15.30 6.28
C ARG A 38 -19.89 -15.27 5.92
N GLU A 39 -19.44 -16.29 5.21
CA GLU A 39 -18.06 -16.40 4.70
C GLU A 39 -17.62 -15.19 3.88
N ALA A 40 -18.53 -14.54 3.15
CA ALA A 40 -18.25 -13.31 2.41
C ALA A 40 -17.70 -12.18 3.30
N ASN A 41 -18.18 -12.06 4.54
CA ASN A 41 -17.68 -11.06 5.49
C ASN A 41 -16.27 -11.41 5.95
N ILE A 42 -15.98 -12.67 6.15
CA ILE A 42 -14.66 -13.19 6.53
C ILE A 42 -13.64 -12.88 5.42
N ILE A 43 -14.00 -13.17 4.17
CA ILE A 43 -13.17 -12.86 2.99
C ILE A 43 -12.89 -11.35 2.91
N THR A 44 -13.91 -10.51 3.15
CA THR A 44 -13.76 -9.04 3.10
C THR A 44 -12.76 -8.53 4.14
N VAL A 45 -12.74 -9.08 5.34
CA VAL A 45 -11.76 -8.72 6.38
C VAL A 45 -10.35 -9.11 5.97
N TYR A 46 -10.16 -10.26 5.35
CA TYR A 46 -8.85 -10.64 4.82
C TYR A 46 -8.39 -9.72 3.70
N LEU A 47 -9.28 -9.33 2.78
CA LEU A 47 -8.97 -8.35 1.73
C LEU A 47 -8.54 -7.01 2.32
N LEU A 48 -9.23 -6.54 3.36
CA LEU A 48 -8.85 -5.33 4.09
C LEU A 48 -7.48 -5.48 4.76
N GLY A 49 -7.21 -6.62 5.39
CA GLY A 49 -5.91 -6.94 5.99
C GLY A 49 -4.78 -6.88 4.95
N VAL A 50 -4.96 -7.49 3.79
CA VAL A 50 -4.00 -7.43 2.67
C VAL A 50 -3.78 -5.99 2.19
N LEU A 51 -4.85 -5.18 2.10
CA LEU A 51 -4.75 -3.78 1.72
C LEU A 51 -3.92 -2.98 2.74
N ILE A 52 -4.18 -3.16 4.04
CA ILE A 52 -3.42 -2.53 5.13
C ILE A 52 -1.95 -2.96 5.06
N ALA A 53 -1.67 -4.25 4.90
CA ALA A 53 -0.32 -4.76 4.77
C ALA A 53 0.41 -4.12 3.57
N ALA A 54 -0.24 -4.01 2.41
CA ALA A 54 0.33 -3.39 1.22
C ALA A 54 0.61 -1.88 1.40
N VAL A 55 -0.20 -1.17 2.21
CA VAL A 55 0.03 0.24 2.54
C VAL A 55 1.18 0.41 3.52
N TRP A 56 1.31 -0.45 4.52
CA TRP A 56 2.30 -0.32 5.60
C TRP A 56 3.68 -0.88 5.27
N THR A 57 3.77 -1.76 4.26
CA THR A 57 5.04 -2.36 3.84
C THR A 57 5.55 -1.77 2.52
N PRO A 58 6.86 -1.73 2.29
CA PRO A 58 7.43 -1.27 1.04
C PRO A 58 7.46 -2.39 -0.01
N GLY A 59 6.87 -2.13 -1.19
CA GLY A 59 6.98 -3.00 -2.37
C GLY A 59 5.85 -4.01 -2.55
N HIS A 60 5.81 -4.60 -3.74
CA HIS A 60 4.74 -5.54 -4.15
C HIS A 60 4.88 -6.93 -3.51
N PHE A 61 6.08 -7.30 -3.11
CA PHE A 61 6.36 -8.62 -2.56
C PHE A 61 5.58 -8.90 -1.28
N TYR A 62 5.56 -7.95 -0.35
CA TYR A 62 4.87 -8.10 0.93
C TYR A 62 3.35 -8.17 0.77
N GLY A 63 2.80 -7.43 -0.19
CA GLY A 63 1.37 -7.52 -0.53
C GLY A 63 1.00 -8.88 -1.13
N ALA A 64 1.84 -9.44 -2.00
CA ALA A 64 1.65 -10.78 -2.53
C ALA A 64 1.78 -11.85 -1.42
N LEU A 65 2.74 -11.69 -0.51
CA LEU A 65 2.90 -12.55 0.65
C LEU A 65 1.68 -12.50 1.57
N ALA A 66 1.17 -11.29 1.88
CA ALA A 66 -0.04 -11.12 2.68
C ALA A 66 -1.26 -11.78 2.02
N SER A 67 -1.39 -11.64 0.69
CA SER A 67 -2.43 -12.27 -0.10
C SER A 67 -2.40 -13.81 0.00
N LEU A 68 -1.22 -14.40 -0.16
CA LEU A 68 -1.04 -15.85 -0.06
C LEU A 68 -1.35 -16.35 1.36
N LEU A 69 -0.84 -15.67 2.39
CA LEU A 69 -1.09 -16.01 3.78
C LEU A 69 -2.58 -15.94 4.11
N SER A 70 -3.28 -14.89 3.67
CA SER A 70 -4.72 -14.73 3.89
C SER A 70 -5.53 -15.89 3.30
N VAL A 71 -5.17 -16.37 2.11
CA VAL A 71 -5.85 -17.54 1.50
C VAL A 71 -5.57 -18.81 2.29
N ILE A 72 -4.33 -19.02 2.74
CA ILE A 72 -3.95 -20.18 3.55
C ILE A 72 -4.68 -20.15 4.90
N GLU A 73 -4.68 -19.00 5.59
CA GLU A 73 -5.38 -18.82 6.87
C GLU A 73 -6.89 -19.02 6.73
N PHE A 74 -7.51 -18.50 5.65
CA PHE A 74 -8.92 -18.71 5.36
C PHE A 74 -9.22 -20.18 5.16
N ASN A 75 -8.44 -20.88 4.33
CA ASN A 75 -8.62 -22.32 4.11
C ASN A 75 -8.46 -23.11 5.42
N PHE A 76 -7.41 -22.84 6.17
CA PHE A 76 -7.10 -23.60 7.38
C PHE A 76 -8.12 -23.41 8.51
N LEU A 77 -8.62 -22.17 8.70
CA LEU A 77 -9.47 -21.81 9.84
C LEU A 77 -10.97 -21.90 9.55
N PHE A 78 -11.39 -21.61 8.31
CA PHE A 78 -12.81 -21.41 8.00
C PHE A 78 -13.38 -22.39 6.97
N THR A 79 -12.53 -23.14 6.25
CA THR A 79 -12.97 -24.15 5.28
C THR A 79 -13.18 -25.51 5.97
N VAL A 80 -14.18 -26.25 5.56
CA VAL A 80 -14.47 -27.61 6.08
C VAL A 80 -13.74 -28.65 5.21
N PRO A 81 -13.03 -29.64 5.79
CA PRO A 81 -12.76 -29.87 7.21
C PRO A 81 -11.72 -28.92 7.77
N ARG A 82 -12.03 -28.28 8.93
CA ARG A 82 -11.15 -27.28 9.54
C ARG A 82 -9.84 -27.88 10.03
N PHE A 83 -8.82 -26.99 10.12
CA PHE A 83 -7.45 -27.34 10.52
C PHE A 83 -6.77 -28.33 9.56
N THR A 84 -7.27 -28.40 8.34
CA THR A 84 -6.65 -29.11 7.23
C THR A 84 -6.48 -28.18 6.05
N LEU A 85 -5.61 -28.51 5.11
CA LEU A 85 -5.50 -27.80 3.84
C LEU A 85 -6.33 -28.47 2.74
N ALA A 86 -7.20 -29.43 3.12
CA ALA A 86 -8.15 -30.05 2.23
C ALA A 86 -9.39 -29.17 2.04
N ALA A 87 -9.97 -29.19 0.88
CA ALA A 87 -11.21 -28.52 0.52
C ALA A 87 -12.12 -29.57 -0.12
N ASP A 88 -13.10 -30.07 0.64
CA ASP A 88 -13.97 -31.14 0.18
C ASP A 88 -15.06 -30.63 -0.78
N ASP A 89 -15.42 -29.36 -0.67
CA ASP A 89 -16.40 -28.73 -1.56
C ASP A 89 -15.71 -28.18 -2.83
N PRO A 90 -16.20 -28.53 -4.04
CA PRO A 90 -15.64 -28.03 -5.29
C PRO A 90 -15.70 -26.50 -5.47
N ASP A 91 -16.51 -25.80 -4.69
CA ASP A 91 -16.62 -24.35 -4.74
C ASP A 91 -15.43 -23.63 -4.06
N TYR A 92 -14.75 -24.30 -3.12
CA TYR A 92 -13.61 -23.69 -2.40
C TYR A 92 -12.42 -23.33 -3.29
N PRO A 93 -11.95 -24.18 -4.22
CA PRO A 93 -10.86 -23.79 -5.11
C PRO A 93 -11.17 -22.54 -5.93
N VAL A 94 -12.41 -22.36 -6.35
CA VAL A 94 -12.86 -21.15 -7.08
C VAL A 94 -12.81 -19.94 -6.16
N THR A 95 -13.30 -20.08 -4.93
CA THR A 95 -13.25 -19.03 -3.89
C THR A 95 -11.81 -18.62 -3.59
N PHE A 96 -10.89 -19.56 -3.43
CA PHE A 96 -9.47 -19.29 -3.20
C PHE A 96 -8.84 -18.55 -4.37
N PHE A 97 -9.13 -18.95 -5.59
CA PHE A 97 -8.61 -18.30 -6.78
C PHE A 97 -9.11 -16.85 -6.90
N ILE A 98 -10.40 -16.62 -6.69
CA ILE A 98 -10.99 -15.28 -6.71
C ILE A 98 -10.41 -14.42 -5.57
N MET A 99 -10.31 -14.96 -4.37
CA MET A 99 -9.74 -14.27 -3.22
C MET A 99 -8.27 -13.89 -3.45
N LEU A 100 -7.47 -14.80 -4.03
CA LEU A 100 -6.08 -14.53 -4.37
C LEU A 100 -5.97 -13.41 -5.42
N LEU A 101 -6.75 -13.47 -6.49
CA LEU A 101 -6.78 -12.43 -7.52
C LEU A 101 -7.20 -11.08 -6.94
N ALA A 102 -8.29 -11.03 -6.17
CA ALA A 102 -8.77 -9.81 -5.55
C ALA A 102 -7.74 -9.20 -4.60
N SER A 103 -7.08 -10.03 -3.79
CA SER A 103 -6.02 -9.62 -2.88
C SER A 103 -4.80 -9.07 -3.63
N MET A 104 -4.36 -9.74 -4.68
CA MET A 104 -3.23 -9.28 -5.50
C MET A 104 -3.54 -7.96 -6.22
N LEU A 105 -4.75 -7.81 -6.76
CA LEU A 105 -5.20 -6.55 -7.37
C LEU A 105 -5.25 -5.42 -6.35
N SER A 106 -5.82 -5.66 -5.17
CA SER A 106 -5.90 -4.69 -4.07
C SER A 106 -4.51 -4.23 -3.62
N SER A 107 -3.59 -5.18 -3.43
CA SER A 107 -2.20 -4.89 -3.07
C SER A 107 -1.48 -4.09 -4.15
N SER A 108 -1.67 -4.46 -5.41
CA SER A 108 -1.08 -3.74 -6.56
C SER A 108 -1.60 -2.31 -6.64
N LEU A 109 -2.90 -2.11 -6.46
CA LEU A 109 -3.54 -0.79 -6.47
C LEU A 109 -3.04 0.08 -5.31
N ALA A 110 -2.99 -0.45 -4.09
CA ALA A 110 -2.47 0.25 -2.92
C ALA A 110 -1.02 0.74 -3.14
N THR A 111 -0.18 -0.10 -3.71
CA THR A 111 1.21 0.27 -4.02
C THR A 111 1.30 1.36 -5.08
N ARG A 112 0.43 1.33 -6.11
CA ARG A 112 0.35 2.39 -7.13
C ARG A 112 -0.08 3.72 -6.55
N VAL A 113 -1.15 3.73 -5.73
CA VAL A 113 -1.66 4.93 -5.05
C VAL A 113 -0.60 5.54 -4.14
N LYS A 114 0.08 4.71 -3.35
CA LYS A 114 1.18 5.14 -2.48
C LYS A 114 2.34 5.78 -3.26
N LYS A 115 2.71 5.20 -4.40
CA LYS A 115 3.74 5.75 -5.29
C LYS A 115 3.30 7.09 -5.88
N GLN A 116 2.07 7.20 -6.32
CA GLN A 116 1.50 8.43 -6.89
C GLN A 116 1.44 9.56 -5.85
N ALA A 117 0.99 9.25 -4.62
CA ALA A 117 0.97 10.20 -3.52
C ALA A 117 2.37 10.75 -3.19
N ARG A 118 3.39 9.89 -3.16
CA ARG A 118 4.78 10.31 -2.96
C ARG A 118 5.30 11.20 -4.08
N GLN A 119 4.99 10.86 -5.33
CA GLN A 119 5.38 11.67 -6.49
C GLN A 119 4.71 13.04 -6.50
N SER A 120 3.44 13.11 -6.11
CA SER A 120 2.71 14.37 -5.98
C SER A 120 3.29 15.27 -4.89
N ALA A 121 3.64 14.70 -3.74
CA ALA A 121 4.29 15.43 -2.66
C ALA A 121 5.67 15.99 -3.07
N GLN A 122 6.46 15.21 -3.80
CA GLN A 122 7.75 15.68 -4.34
C GLN A 122 7.56 16.81 -5.35
N LYS A 123 6.60 16.70 -6.27
CA LYS A 123 6.30 17.77 -7.24
C LYS A 123 5.87 19.06 -6.55
N ALA A 124 5.03 18.98 -5.51
CA ALA A 124 4.61 20.14 -4.73
C ALA A 124 5.82 20.83 -4.07
N TYR A 125 6.72 20.07 -3.47
CA TYR A 125 7.94 20.61 -2.88
C TYR A 125 8.85 21.31 -3.91
N TYR A 126 9.06 20.72 -5.08
CA TYR A 126 9.83 21.36 -6.16
C TYR A 126 9.17 22.64 -6.67
N MET A 127 7.85 22.65 -6.79
CA MET A 127 7.11 23.82 -7.22
C MET A 127 7.26 24.97 -6.20
N GLU A 128 7.18 24.67 -4.91
CA GLU A 128 7.38 25.65 -3.84
C GLU A 128 8.81 26.23 -3.86
N LEU A 129 9.82 25.38 -4.06
CA LEU A 129 11.21 25.85 -4.21
C LEU A 129 11.38 26.79 -5.41
N LEU A 130 10.78 26.43 -6.56
CA LEU A 130 10.84 27.26 -7.77
C LEU A 130 10.13 28.61 -7.56
N MET A 131 8.97 28.61 -6.90
CA MET A 131 8.26 29.86 -6.57
C MET A 131 9.08 30.73 -5.65
N ASN A 132 9.68 30.17 -4.59
CA ASN A 132 10.53 30.91 -3.67
C ASN A 132 11.79 31.47 -4.36
N CYS A 133 12.42 30.70 -5.26
CA CYS A 133 13.55 31.20 -6.07
C CYS A 133 13.12 32.34 -6.99
N ASN A 134 11.97 32.23 -7.64
CA ASN A 134 11.46 33.23 -8.54
C ASN A 134 11.12 34.54 -7.80
N GLN A 135 10.51 34.45 -6.63
CA GLN A 135 10.25 35.62 -5.78
C GLN A 135 11.53 36.33 -5.34
N LYS A 136 12.55 35.57 -4.93
CA LYS A 136 13.85 36.17 -4.55
C LYS A 136 14.54 36.84 -5.73
N LEU A 137 14.45 36.25 -6.93
CA LEU A 137 15.01 36.86 -8.14
C LEU A 137 14.27 38.15 -8.54
N GLN A 138 12.93 38.18 -8.38
CA GLN A 138 12.15 39.40 -8.63
C GLN A 138 12.49 40.50 -7.62
N GLN A 139 12.58 40.17 -6.32
CA GLN A 139 12.99 41.13 -5.31
C GLN A 139 14.38 41.74 -5.57
N GLY A 140 15.36 40.89 -5.94
CA GLY A 140 16.71 41.40 -6.28
C GLY A 140 16.72 42.28 -7.54
N ARG A 141 15.82 42.00 -8.48
CA ARG A 141 15.69 42.83 -9.70
C ARG A 141 15.07 44.19 -9.41
N ASP A 142 14.06 44.22 -8.54
CA ASP A 142 13.41 45.47 -8.13
C ASP A 142 14.39 46.38 -7.34
N GLU A 143 15.24 45.81 -6.48
CA GLU A 143 16.28 46.56 -5.76
C GLU A 143 17.31 47.20 -6.74
N TRP A 144 17.75 46.45 -7.75
CA TRP A 144 18.67 47.00 -8.77
C TRP A 144 18.03 48.07 -9.62
N GLU A 145 16.73 47.97 -9.93
CA GLU A 145 16.00 48.97 -10.71
C GLU A 145 15.80 50.26 -9.91
N ILE A 146 15.53 50.16 -8.59
CA ILE A 146 15.44 51.32 -7.68
C ILE A 146 16.79 52.02 -7.56
N ILE A 147 17.88 51.29 -7.41
CA ILE A 147 19.24 51.87 -7.33
C ILE A 147 19.61 52.57 -8.63
N ARG A 148 19.25 52.00 -9.77
CA ARG A 148 19.50 52.58 -11.08
C ARG A 148 18.74 53.90 -11.29
N VAL A 149 17.46 53.92 -10.95
CA VAL A 149 16.63 55.14 -11.04
C VAL A 149 17.13 56.24 -10.11
N ALA A 150 17.55 55.85 -8.88
CA ALA A 150 18.15 56.80 -7.92
C ALA A 150 19.50 57.39 -8.42
N ALA A 151 20.30 56.57 -9.12
CA ALA A 151 21.57 57.02 -9.68
C ALA A 151 21.42 57.92 -10.92
N GLU A 152 20.32 57.83 -11.68
CA GLU A 152 20.02 58.70 -12.81
C GLU A 152 19.46 60.09 -12.41
N GLN A 153 19.07 60.27 -11.14
CA GLN A 153 18.54 61.55 -10.64
C GLN A 153 19.57 62.43 -9.92
N ILE A 154 20.82 62.02 -9.89
CA ILE A 154 21.94 62.80 -9.37
C ILE A 154 22.81 63.29 -10.57
#